data_64484900e9504a7af99d56be44b422bf
#
_entry.id   64484900e9504a7af99d56be44b422bf
#
_cell.length_a   1.000
_cell.length_b   1.000
_cell.length_c   1.000
_cell.angle_alpha   90.00
_cell.angle_beta   90.00
_cell.angle_gamma   90.00
#
_symmetry.space_group_name_H-M   'P 1'
#
loop_
_entity.id
_entity.type
_entity.pdbx_description
1 polymer ?
#
loop_
_entity_poly.entity_id
_entity_poly.type
_entity_poly.pdbx_seq_one_letter_code
_entity_poly.pdbx_strand_id
1 'polypeptide(L)'
;VWRVTLDRDGAPLLFDTIHPCGCYHQFVPTARLVARPPEPGVEEGALVVQALPALETGARVRLSIASGPHYLQRVDPVAPGAALPSDAEDYRFEHESALRALPLAGGGSASLYGPDGIVAGTERPERYALWISGIESPGAMRQWGRHATAFVGRRHFDDAFLVDRYFARAPK
;
A
#
# COMPACT_ATOMS: atom_id res chain seq x y z
N VAL A 1 0.59 0.83 -3.72
CA VAL A 1 0.54 -0.39 -2.89
C VAL A 1 -0.42 -0.14 -1.73
N TRP A 2 -1.27 -1.11 -1.44
CA TRP A 2 -2.15 -1.14 -0.26
C TRP A 2 -1.80 -2.36 0.58
N ARG A 3 -1.62 -2.17 1.89
CA ARG A 3 -1.29 -3.25 2.81
C ARG A 3 -2.26 -3.26 3.99
N VAL A 4 -2.47 -4.45 4.53
CA VAL A 4 -3.25 -4.67 5.76
C VAL A 4 -2.38 -5.46 6.72
N THR A 5 -2.08 -4.87 7.85
CA THR A 5 -1.41 -5.56 8.96
C THR A 5 -2.47 -6.12 9.90
N LEU A 6 -2.41 -7.41 10.13
CA LEU A 6 -3.36 -8.13 10.98
C LEU A 6 -2.75 -8.45 12.35
N ASP A 7 -3.59 -8.51 13.35
CA ASP A 7 -3.26 -9.10 14.64
C ASP A 7 -3.23 -10.64 14.56
N ARG A 8 -2.75 -11.29 15.61
CA ARG A 8 -2.73 -12.76 15.71
C ARG A 8 -4.13 -13.39 15.66
N ASP A 9 -5.16 -12.65 16.07
CA ASP A 9 -6.56 -13.04 15.99
C ASP A 9 -7.19 -12.78 14.59
N GLY A 10 -6.40 -12.28 13.63
CA GLY A 10 -6.84 -11.93 12.28
C GLY A 10 -7.54 -10.57 12.17
N ALA A 11 -7.67 -9.83 13.26
CA ALA A 11 -8.27 -8.51 13.22
C ALA A 11 -7.31 -7.47 12.65
N PRO A 12 -7.78 -6.53 11.80
CA PRO A 12 -6.96 -5.46 11.27
C PRO A 12 -6.41 -4.53 12.35
N LEU A 13 -5.13 -4.27 12.31
CA LEU A 13 -4.42 -3.32 13.15
C LEU A 13 -4.16 -2.01 12.43
N LEU A 14 -3.68 -2.14 11.20
CA LEU A 14 -3.19 -1.03 10.41
C LEU A 14 -3.50 -1.27 8.95
N PHE A 15 -3.98 -0.23 8.32
CA PHE A 15 -3.99 -0.12 6.86
C PHE A 15 -2.93 0.91 6.49
N ASP A 16 -2.18 0.62 5.43
CA ASP A 16 -1.22 1.60 4.93
C ASP A 16 -1.12 1.55 3.42
N THR A 17 -0.76 2.67 2.85
CA THR A 17 -0.59 2.80 1.41
C THR A 17 0.69 3.54 1.06
N ILE A 18 1.41 3.00 0.09
CA ILE A 18 2.54 3.67 -0.53
C ILE A 18 2.12 4.01 -1.96
N HIS A 19 2.18 5.30 -2.29
CA HIS A 19 1.92 5.74 -3.66
C HIS A 19 2.95 5.11 -4.62
N PRO A 20 2.58 4.79 -5.87
CA PRO A 20 3.51 4.15 -6.82
C PRO A 20 4.84 4.88 -7.03
N CYS A 21 4.88 6.21 -6.84
CA CYS A 21 6.14 6.97 -6.88
C CYS A 21 7.08 6.68 -5.70
N GLY A 22 6.59 6.05 -4.63
CA GLY A 22 7.36 5.83 -3.41
C GLY A 22 7.50 7.04 -2.49
N CYS A 23 6.85 8.17 -2.83
CA CYS A 23 7.04 9.45 -2.13
C CYS A 23 6.18 9.57 -0.88
N TYR A 24 5.03 8.90 -0.85
CA TYR A 24 4.05 9.05 0.22
C TYR A 24 3.73 7.69 0.81
N HIS A 25 4.03 7.53 2.08
CA HIS A 25 3.59 6.40 2.88
C HIS A 25 2.61 6.88 3.94
N GLN A 26 1.34 6.58 3.72
CA GLN A 26 0.24 7.01 4.57
C GLN A 26 -0.24 5.85 5.45
N PHE A 27 -0.51 6.14 6.72
CA PHE A 27 -0.96 5.17 7.70
C PHE A 27 -2.37 5.48 8.18
N VAL A 28 -3.16 4.43 8.32
CA VAL A 28 -4.54 4.47 8.84
C VAL A 28 -4.66 3.39 9.91
N PRO A 29 -4.22 3.67 11.15
CA PRO A 29 -4.35 2.72 12.25
C PRO A 29 -5.82 2.54 12.65
N THR A 30 -6.13 1.35 13.15
CA THR A 30 -7.38 1.12 13.89
C THR A 30 -7.20 1.54 15.34
N ALA A 31 -8.30 1.60 16.10
CA ALA A 31 -8.26 1.89 17.54
C ALA A 31 -7.41 0.92 18.38
N ARG A 32 -6.89 -0.15 17.78
CA ARG A 32 -5.96 -1.09 18.42
C ARG A 32 -4.52 -0.60 18.49
N LEU A 33 -4.18 0.49 17.77
CA LEU A 33 -2.84 1.07 17.70
C LEU A 33 -2.86 2.56 18.06
N VAL A 34 -1.77 2.99 18.69
CA VAL A 34 -1.50 4.40 18.97
C VAL A 34 -0.15 4.75 18.30
N ALA A 35 -0.11 5.87 17.60
CA ALA A 35 1.13 6.36 17.02
C ALA A 35 2.14 6.72 18.10
N ARG A 36 3.40 6.32 17.91
CA ARG A 36 4.52 6.75 18.75
C ARG A 36 5.03 8.11 18.30
N PRO A 37 5.58 8.92 19.20
CA PRO A 37 6.35 10.09 18.79
C PRO A 37 7.54 9.64 17.92
N PRO A 38 7.99 10.48 16.97
CA PRO A 38 9.18 10.19 16.18
C PRO A 38 10.39 9.95 17.09
N GLU A 39 11.27 9.04 16.66
CA GLU A 39 12.54 8.82 17.35
C GLU A 39 13.42 10.10 17.28
N PRO A 40 14.22 10.39 18.31
CA PRO A 40 15.13 11.53 18.27
C PRO A 40 16.06 11.47 17.04
N GLY A 41 16.11 12.55 16.28
CA GLY A 41 16.91 12.64 15.05
C GLY A 41 16.23 12.09 13.79
N VAL A 42 15.00 11.59 13.87
CA VAL A 42 14.17 11.25 12.71
C VAL A 42 13.24 12.42 12.41
N GLU A 43 13.47 13.09 11.27
CA GLU A 43 12.67 14.25 10.88
C GLU A 43 11.23 13.86 10.47
N GLU A 44 11.03 12.61 10.01
CA GLU A 44 9.74 12.12 9.52
C GLU A 44 9.17 11.06 10.45
N GLY A 45 8.11 11.40 11.15
CA GLY A 45 7.27 10.45 11.86
C GLY A 45 6.31 9.69 10.93
N ALA A 46 5.47 8.84 11.51
CA ALA A 46 4.40 8.20 10.75
C ALA A 46 3.40 9.24 10.23
N LEU A 47 3.18 9.28 8.93
CA LEU A 47 2.13 10.12 8.32
C LEU A 47 0.76 9.46 8.54
N VAL A 48 0.18 9.67 9.71
CA VAL A 48 -1.17 9.19 10.04
C VAL A 48 -2.19 10.15 9.44
N VAL A 49 -2.83 9.73 8.37
CA VAL A 49 -3.81 10.58 7.64
C VAL A 49 -5.23 10.39 8.13
N GLN A 50 -5.51 9.27 8.76
CA GLN A 50 -6.83 8.92 9.31
C GLN A 50 -6.65 7.85 10.38
N ALA A 51 -7.56 7.77 11.33
CA ALA A 51 -7.68 6.64 12.26
C ALA A 51 -9.08 6.03 12.15
N LEU A 52 -9.17 4.72 12.29
CA LEU A 52 -10.43 3.98 12.24
C LEU A 52 -10.81 3.47 13.63
N PRO A 53 -12.11 3.30 13.93
CA PRO A 53 -12.53 2.55 15.09
C PRO A 53 -12.04 1.09 15.03
N ALA A 54 -12.22 0.34 16.08
CA ALA A 54 -12.12 -1.12 16.01
C ALA A 54 -13.17 -1.63 15.02
N LEU A 55 -12.73 -2.51 14.11
CA LEU A 55 -13.62 -3.06 13.10
C LEU A 55 -14.36 -4.27 13.68
N GLU A 56 -15.66 -4.36 13.43
CA GLU A 56 -16.48 -5.51 13.76
C GLU A 56 -16.11 -6.71 12.88
N THR A 57 -16.35 -7.91 13.42
CA THR A 57 -16.17 -9.14 12.61
C THR A 57 -17.07 -9.11 11.38
N GLY A 58 -16.50 -9.34 10.21
CA GLY A 58 -17.20 -9.28 8.93
C GLY A 58 -17.41 -7.86 8.37
N ALA A 59 -16.91 -6.83 9.04
CA ALA A 59 -16.87 -5.49 8.46
C ALA A 59 -15.98 -5.48 7.22
N ARG A 60 -16.39 -4.69 6.23
CA ARG A 60 -15.60 -4.40 5.02
C ARG A 60 -14.96 -3.03 5.15
N VAL A 61 -13.99 -2.78 4.30
CA VAL A 61 -13.33 -1.47 4.21
C VAL A 61 -13.49 -0.94 2.78
N ARG A 62 -14.05 0.25 2.66
CA ARG A 62 -14.17 0.97 1.40
C ARG A 62 -12.98 1.92 1.24
N LEU A 63 -12.33 1.85 0.09
CA LEU A 63 -11.26 2.74 -0.31
C LEU A 63 -11.78 3.74 -1.32
N SER A 64 -11.64 5.03 -1.04
CA SER A 64 -11.86 6.10 -2.02
C SER A 64 -10.53 6.49 -2.63
N ILE A 65 -10.38 6.27 -3.92
CA ILE A 65 -9.13 6.50 -4.67
C ILE A 65 -9.38 7.53 -5.75
N ALA A 66 -8.53 8.55 -5.82
CA ALA A 66 -8.63 9.56 -6.86
C ALA A 66 -8.41 8.94 -8.25
N SER A 67 -9.31 9.23 -9.17
CA SER A 67 -9.13 8.88 -10.58
C SER A 67 -7.93 9.66 -11.15
N GLY A 68 -7.12 9.02 -11.97
CA GLY A 68 -5.92 9.61 -12.56
C GLY A 68 -4.68 9.49 -11.65
N PRO A 69 -4.49 10.29 -10.61
CA PRO A 69 -3.28 10.22 -9.79
C PRO A 69 -3.23 9.01 -8.85
N HIS A 70 -4.36 8.33 -8.63
CA HIS A 70 -4.49 7.14 -7.79
C HIS A 70 -4.07 7.33 -6.32
N TYR A 71 -4.20 8.55 -5.79
CA TYR A 71 -4.02 8.79 -4.35
C TYR A 71 -5.21 8.22 -3.56
N LEU A 72 -4.89 7.56 -2.45
CA LEU A 72 -5.87 7.22 -1.45
C LEU A 72 -6.39 8.51 -0.80
N GLN A 73 -7.69 8.74 -0.89
CA GLN A 73 -8.34 9.92 -0.33
C GLN A 73 -8.99 9.62 1.02
N ARG A 74 -9.55 8.40 1.16
CA ARG A 74 -10.30 8.03 2.35
C ARG A 74 -10.41 6.51 2.51
N VAL A 75 -10.51 6.08 3.76
CA VAL A 75 -10.79 4.70 4.17
C VAL A 75 -12.01 4.73 5.08
N ASP A 76 -13.09 4.08 4.67
CA ASP A 76 -14.33 4.01 5.46
C ASP A 76 -14.62 2.58 5.90
N PRO A 77 -14.89 2.34 7.18
CA PRO A 77 -15.44 1.08 7.62
C PRO A 77 -16.88 0.95 7.11
N VAL A 78 -17.23 -0.25 6.66
CA VAL A 78 -18.57 -0.59 6.20
C VAL A 78 -19.07 -1.75 7.05
N ALA A 79 -20.17 -1.53 7.74
CA ALA A 79 -20.77 -2.55 8.58
C ALA A 79 -21.15 -3.81 7.79
N PRO A 80 -21.16 -5.00 8.42
CA PRO A 80 -21.62 -6.21 7.78
C PRO A 80 -23.02 -6.04 7.20
N GLY A 81 -23.21 -6.42 5.94
CA GLY A 81 -24.51 -6.33 5.25
C GLY A 81 -24.96 -4.93 4.83
N ALA A 82 -24.18 -3.89 5.12
CA ALA A 82 -24.52 -2.54 4.66
C ALA A 82 -24.42 -2.43 3.13
N ALA A 83 -25.33 -1.66 2.54
CA ALA A 83 -25.30 -1.35 1.12
C ALA A 83 -24.08 -0.49 0.78
N LEU A 84 -23.46 -0.78 -0.35
CA LEU A 84 -22.40 0.05 -0.92
C LEU A 84 -22.99 1.05 -1.92
N PRO A 85 -22.32 2.19 -2.17
CA PRO A 85 -22.64 3.06 -3.28
C PRO A 85 -22.68 2.28 -4.61
N SER A 86 -23.53 2.70 -5.54
CA SER A 86 -23.71 2.00 -6.82
C SER A 86 -22.47 2.01 -7.73
N ASP A 87 -21.54 2.92 -7.46
CA ASP A 87 -20.24 3.05 -8.15
C ASP A 87 -19.09 2.34 -7.43
N ALA A 88 -19.38 1.67 -6.31
CA ALA A 88 -18.35 0.89 -5.60
C ALA A 88 -18.21 -0.49 -6.24
N GLU A 89 -16.97 -0.87 -6.46
CA GLU A 89 -16.61 -2.20 -6.94
C GLU A 89 -15.99 -3.03 -5.81
N ASP A 90 -16.31 -4.32 -5.77
CA ASP A 90 -15.67 -5.24 -4.84
C ASP A 90 -14.25 -5.55 -5.33
N TYR A 91 -13.29 -5.57 -4.40
CA TYR A 91 -11.95 -6.03 -4.67
C TYR A 91 -11.65 -7.32 -3.90
N ARG A 92 -10.73 -8.09 -4.41
CA ARG A 92 -10.24 -9.31 -3.76
C ARG A 92 -8.71 -9.32 -3.74
N PHE A 93 -8.16 -10.05 -2.79
CA PHE A 93 -6.72 -10.28 -2.74
C PHE A 93 -6.38 -11.48 -3.61
N GLU A 94 -5.34 -11.30 -4.41
CA GLU A 94 -4.77 -12.35 -5.25
C GLU A 94 -3.27 -12.44 -4.96
N HIS A 95 -2.70 -13.61 -5.21
CA HIS A 95 -1.25 -13.73 -5.14
C HIS A 95 -0.60 -12.93 -6.28
N GLU A 96 0.48 -12.21 -5.98
CA GLU A 96 1.14 -11.34 -6.97
C GLU A 96 1.53 -12.08 -8.25
N SER A 97 1.88 -13.38 -8.16
CA SER A 97 2.20 -14.20 -9.32
C SER A 97 1.09 -14.28 -10.36
N ALA A 98 -0.17 -14.02 -9.99
CA ALA A 98 -1.28 -13.98 -10.95
C ALA A 98 -1.06 -12.91 -12.03
N LEU A 99 -0.34 -11.83 -11.73
CA LEU A 99 0.00 -10.77 -12.67
C LEU A 99 0.96 -11.23 -13.79
N ARG A 100 1.60 -12.38 -13.63
CA ARG A 100 2.47 -12.99 -14.66
C ARG A 100 1.72 -13.90 -15.64
N ALA A 101 0.45 -14.16 -15.39
CA ALA A 101 -0.37 -15.05 -16.21
C ALA A 101 -1.81 -14.54 -16.28
N LEU A 102 -1.99 -13.27 -16.63
CA LEU A 102 -3.30 -12.68 -16.77
C LEU A 102 -4.06 -13.31 -17.94
N PRO A 103 -5.33 -13.70 -17.76
CA PRO A 103 -6.12 -14.29 -18.83
C PRO A 103 -6.38 -13.29 -19.96
N LEU A 104 -6.28 -13.75 -21.19
CA LEU A 104 -6.61 -12.97 -22.39
C LEU A 104 -8.03 -13.26 -22.87
N ALA A 105 -8.71 -12.28 -23.42
CA ALA A 105 -10.08 -12.42 -23.94
C ALA A 105 -10.22 -13.47 -25.05
N GLY A 106 -9.13 -13.71 -25.82
CA GLY A 106 -9.07 -14.71 -26.89
C GLY A 106 -8.57 -16.09 -26.43
N GLY A 107 -8.39 -16.31 -25.13
CA GLY A 107 -7.77 -17.51 -24.57
C GLY A 107 -6.26 -17.37 -24.40
N GLY A 108 -5.66 -18.25 -23.59
CA GLY A 108 -4.25 -18.12 -23.19
C GLY A 108 -4.03 -17.12 -22.08
N SER A 109 -2.77 -16.77 -21.83
CA SER A 109 -2.39 -15.79 -20.81
C SER A 109 -1.20 -14.95 -21.25
N ALA A 110 -1.07 -13.77 -20.65
CA ALA A 110 0.09 -12.90 -20.83
C ALA A 110 0.57 -12.35 -19.48
N SER A 111 1.87 -12.11 -19.37
CA SER A 111 2.45 -11.43 -18.23
C SER A 111 2.19 -9.92 -18.34
N LEU A 112 1.84 -9.29 -17.22
CA LEU A 112 1.83 -7.83 -17.10
C LEU A 112 3.24 -7.25 -17.21
N TYR A 113 4.25 -8.02 -16.82
CA TYR A 113 5.65 -7.60 -16.80
C TYR A 113 6.37 -8.03 -18.06
N GLY A 114 7.21 -7.15 -18.58
CA GLY A 114 8.15 -7.46 -19.64
C GLY A 114 9.27 -8.41 -19.20
N PRO A 115 10.18 -8.77 -20.14
CA PRO A 115 11.32 -9.64 -19.83
C PRO A 115 12.27 -9.08 -18.78
N ASP A 116 12.29 -7.75 -18.62
CA ASP A 116 13.06 -7.00 -17.61
C ASP A 116 12.34 -6.90 -16.25
N GLY A 117 11.15 -7.49 -16.14
CA GLY A 117 10.34 -7.43 -14.94
C GLY A 117 9.57 -6.12 -14.74
N ILE A 118 9.56 -5.23 -15.73
CA ILE A 118 8.90 -3.92 -15.64
C ILE A 118 7.61 -3.92 -16.45
N VAL A 119 6.59 -3.23 -15.94
CA VAL A 119 5.36 -2.98 -16.71
C VAL A 119 5.65 -1.93 -17.78
N ALA A 120 5.43 -2.28 -19.04
CA ALA A 120 5.67 -1.39 -20.16
C ALA A 120 4.94 -0.04 -20.00
N GLY A 121 5.62 1.05 -20.33
CA GLY A 121 5.07 2.41 -20.22
C GLY A 121 5.04 3.01 -18.82
N THR A 122 5.56 2.32 -17.80
CA THR A 122 5.63 2.85 -16.43
C THR A 122 7.01 3.40 -16.05
N GLU A 123 7.96 3.37 -16.96
CA GLU A 123 9.28 3.95 -16.78
C GLU A 123 9.21 5.47 -16.70
N ARG A 124 10.01 6.04 -15.82
CA ARG A 124 10.12 7.49 -15.64
C ARG A 124 11.56 7.97 -15.81
N PRO A 125 11.76 9.21 -16.30
CA PRO A 125 13.09 9.77 -16.52
C PRO A 125 13.97 9.82 -15.26
N GLU A 126 13.38 9.88 -14.09
CA GLU A 126 14.08 9.89 -12.80
C GLU A 126 14.98 8.66 -12.62
N ARG A 127 14.67 7.55 -13.27
CA ARG A 127 15.52 6.36 -13.30
C ARG A 127 16.95 6.68 -13.75
N TYR A 128 17.09 7.53 -14.74
CA TYR A 128 18.42 7.86 -15.30
C TYR A 128 19.18 8.90 -14.46
N ALA A 129 18.46 9.71 -13.70
CA ALA A 129 19.07 10.74 -12.87
C ALA A 129 19.45 10.25 -11.47
N LEU A 130 18.64 9.38 -10.88
CA LEU A 130 18.78 9.01 -9.46
C LEU A 130 19.61 7.74 -9.24
N TRP A 131 19.89 6.93 -10.26
CA TRP A 131 20.74 5.74 -10.10
C TRP A 131 22.17 6.10 -9.66
N ILE A 132 22.68 7.26 -10.06
CA ILE A 132 23.99 7.80 -9.66
C ILE A 132 24.06 7.96 -8.13
N SER A 133 22.92 8.25 -7.49
CA SER A 133 22.79 8.36 -6.03
C SER A 133 22.58 7.00 -5.33
N GLY A 134 22.77 5.90 -6.03
CA GLY A 134 22.56 4.55 -5.50
C GLY A 134 21.10 4.11 -5.41
N ILE A 135 20.17 4.86 -5.99
CA ILE A 135 18.75 4.52 -6.03
C ILE A 135 18.48 3.76 -7.32
N GLU A 136 18.43 2.44 -7.23
CA GLU A 136 18.12 1.58 -8.37
C GLU A 136 16.67 1.74 -8.82
N SER A 137 16.44 1.81 -10.13
CA SER A 137 15.11 1.87 -10.74
C SER A 137 14.13 2.86 -10.10
N PRO A 138 14.54 4.10 -9.77
CA PRO A 138 13.59 5.09 -9.26
C PRO A 138 12.56 5.40 -10.34
N GLY A 139 11.32 5.62 -9.94
CA GLY A 139 10.24 5.96 -10.85
C GLY A 139 9.68 4.79 -11.67
N ALA A 140 10.20 3.58 -11.57
CA ALA A 140 9.52 2.40 -12.08
C ALA A 140 8.26 2.15 -11.24
N MET A 141 7.11 2.39 -11.82
CA MET A 141 5.83 2.32 -11.13
C MET A 141 5.49 0.89 -10.71
N ARG A 142 5.90 -0.09 -11.50
CA ARG A 142 5.70 -1.51 -11.23
C ARG A 142 6.88 -2.32 -11.75
N GLN A 143 7.54 -3.00 -10.86
CA GLN A 143 8.64 -3.90 -11.15
C GLN A 143 8.45 -5.18 -10.36
N TRP A 144 8.53 -6.34 -11.03
CA TRP A 144 8.44 -7.65 -10.41
C TRP A 144 9.48 -7.82 -9.29
N GLY A 145 9.04 -8.30 -8.14
CA GLY A 145 9.90 -8.52 -6.98
C GLY A 145 10.41 -7.25 -6.30
N ARG A 146 9.97 -6.07 -6.75
CA ARG A 146 10.26 -4.78 -6.13
C ARG A 146 8.99 -3.96 -5.98
N HIS A 147 8.94 -3.15 -4.94
CA HIS A 147 7.81 -2.25 -4.69
C HIS A 147 8.25 -0.81 -4.89
N ALA A 148 7.59 0.13 -4.27
CA ALA A 148 7.96 1.53 -4.37
C ALA A 148 9.48 1.73 -4.15
N THR A 149 10.18 2.08 -5.22
CA THR A 149 11.63 1.95 -5.32
C THR A 149 12.38 3.24 -5.05
N ALA A 150 11.67 4.33 -4.73
CA ALA A 150 12.28 5.62 -4.44
C ALA A 150 11.87 6.15 -3.06
N PHE A 151 12.74 6.98 -2.48
CA PHE A 151 12.49 7.77 -1.26
C PHE A 151 12.02 6.91 -0.06
N VAL A 152 11.00 7.41 0.62
CA VAL A 152 10.41 6.80 1.81
C VAL A 152 9.90 5.39 1.53
N GLY A 153 9.31 5.15 0.34
CA GLY A 153 8.66 3.91 -0.01
C GLY A 153 9.58 2.69 0.11
N ARG A 154 10.79 2.74 -0.45
CA ARG A 154 11.71 1.61 -0.37
C ARG A 154 12.14 1.35 1.07
N ARG A 155 12.61 2.38 1.76
CA ARG A 155 13.10 2.27 3.14
C ARG A 155 12.04 1.69 4.06
N HIS A 156 10.80 2.16 3.93
CA HIS A 156 9.71 1.69 4.76
C HIS A 156 9.17 0.33 4.35
N PHE A 157 9.22 0.00 3.08
CA PHE A 157 8.72 -1.28 2.58
C PHE A 157 9.62 -2.44 3.03
N ASP A 158 10.93 -2.22 3.04
CA ASP A 158 11.92 -3.23 3.40
C ASP A 158 12.11 -3.37 4.92
N ASP A 159 11.53 -2.47 5.73
CA ASP A 159 11.63 -2.52 7.18
C ASP A 159 10.58 -3.45 7.79
N ALA A 160 10.99 -4.63 8.20
CA ALA A 160 10.13 -5.62 8.85
C ALA A 160 9.57 -5.16 10.21
N PHE A 161 10.20 -4.17 10.85
CA PHE A 161 9.83 -3.65 12.17
C PHE A 161 9.17 -2.27 12.12
N LEU A 162 8.80 -1.80 10.93
CA LEU A 162 8.24 -0.47 10.73
C LEU A 162 7.05 -0.19 11.65
N VAL A 163 6.13 -1.14 11.74
CA VAL A 163 4.92 -0.98 12.56
C VAL A 163 5.28 -0.82 14.03
N ASP A 164 6.23 -1.59 14.54
CA ASP A 164 6.67 -1.52 15.94
C ASP A 164 7.42 -0.24 16.27
N ARG A 165 8.09 0.36 15.28
CA ARG A 165 8.75 1.67 15.45
C ARG A 165 7.73 2.80 15.55
N TYR A 166 6.75 2.80 14.68
CA TYR A 166 5.80 3.91 14.56
C TYR A 166 4.56 3.80 15.43
N PHE A 167 4.25 2.59 15.91
CA PHE A 167 3.03 2.36 16.66
C PHE A 167 3.26 1.52 17.92
N ALA A 168 2.41 1.72 18.88
CA ALA A 168 2.27 0.86 20.06
C ALA A 168 0.85 0.27 20.09
N ARG A 169 0.69 -0.85 20.78
CA ARG A 169 -0.65 -1.38 21.08
C ARG A 169 -1.39 -0.37 21.95
N ALA A 170 -2.64 -0.12 21.61
CA ALA A 170 -3.51 0.66 22.48
C ALA A 170 -3.73 -0.05 23.82
N PRO A 171 -3.81 0.66 24.93
CA PRO A 171 -4.24 0.07 26.19
C PRO A 171 -5.59 -0.63 26.03
N LYS A 172 -5.74 -1.76 26.73
CA LYS A 172 -7.03 -2.49 26.79
C LYS A 172 -8.03 -1.74 27.62
#